data_d27b7cc1b08243835f4277bf0813085f
#
_entry.id   d27b7cc1b08243835f4277bf0813085f
#
_cell.length_a   1.000
_cell.length_b   1.000
_cell.length_c   1.000
_cell.angle_alpha   90.00
_cell.angle_beta   90.00
_cell.angle_gamma   90.00
#
_symmetry.space_group_name_H-M   'P 1'
#
loop_
_entity.id
_entity.type
_entity.pdbx_description
1 polymer ?
#
loop_
_entity_poly.entity_id
_entity_poly.type
_entity_poly.pdbx_seq_one_letter_code
_entity_poly.pdbx_strand_id
1 'polypeptide(L)'
;MKTYKDELIKSMNYLAEKPNTIFVGQQTAYAGNPMSTTILDVSKDKMIETPVFEEVQMGMSVGLGMTNMCVITFYPRWDFLICAANQLVNHLDKFKHMTGYDSHVIIRVGKGSDDPLDPGVQHKAD
;
A
#
# COMPACT_ATOMS: atom_id res chain seq x y z
N MET A 1 -23.04 -12.38 -7.56
CA MET A 1 -21.74 -13.09 -7.54
C MET A 1 -20.73 -12.13 -6.94
N LYS A 2 -19.93 -12.53 -5.96
CA LYS A 2 -18.90 -11.67 -5.37
C LYS A 2 -17.72 -11.55 -6.34
N THR A 3 -17.24 -10.33 -6.53
CA THR A 3 -16.10 -10.05 -7.38
C THR A 3 -14.81 -9.97 -6.54
N TYR A 4 -13.65 -10.03 -7.19
CA TYR A 4 -12.36 -9.79 -6.54
C TYR A 4 -12.31 -8.41 -5.87
N LYS A 5 -12.90 -7.40 -6.51
CA LYS A 5 -13.01 -6.05 -5.95
C LYS A 5 -13.83 -6.04 -4.65
N ASP A 6 -14.96 -6.76 -4.60
CA ASP A 6 -15.79 -6.83 -3.39
C ASP A 6 -15.03 -7.44 -2.20
N GLU A 7 -14.22 -8.47 -2.46
CA GLU A 7 -13.41 -9.08 -1.41
C GLU A 7 -12.25 -8.16 -0.97
N LEU A 8 -11.68 -7.36 -1.87
CA LEU A 8 -10.70 -6.34 -1.50
C LEU A 8 -11.32 -5.25 -0.62
N ILE A 9 -12.49 -4.72 -0.98
CA ILE A 9 -13.21 -3.73 -0.17
C ILE A 9 -13.47 -4.28 1.23
N LYS A 10 -14.00 -5.51 1.30
CA LYS A 10 -14.25 -6.19 2.59
C LYS A 10 -12.99 -6.32 3.43
N SER A 11 -11.87 -6.70 2.82
CA SER A 11 -10.59 -6.86 3.52
C SER A 11 -10.05 -5.52 4.04
N MET A 12 -10.17 -4.45 3.24
CA MET A 12 -9.73 -3.12 3.65
C MET A 12 -10.59 -2.57 4.78
N ASN A 13 -11.91 -2.75 4.72
CA ASN A 13 -12.82 -2.34 5.78
C ASN A 13 -12.54 -3.12 7.08
N TYR A 14 -12.31 -4.43 7.00
CA TYR A 14 -11.92 -5.24 8.15
C TYR A 14 -10.63 -4.73 8.81
N LEU A 15 -9.62 -4.37 8.01
CA LEU A 15 -8.38 -3.78 8.54
C LEU A 15 -8.64 -2.40 9.13
N ALA A 16 -9.48 -1.59 8.52
CA ALA A 16 -9.84 -0.26 9.00
C ALA A 16 -10.57 -0.25 10.34
N GLU A 17 -11.28 -1.33 10.68
CA GLU A 17 -11.92 -1.49 11.99
C GLU A 17 -10.90 -1.64 13.14
N LYS A 18 -9.66 -2.03 12.84
CA LYS A 18 -8.63 -2.18 13.86
C LYS A 18 -8.09 -0.81 14.28
N PRO A 19 -7.96 -0.54 15.59
CA PRO A 19 -7.58 0.80 16.07
C PRO A 19 -6.18 1.22 15.64
N ASN A 20 -5.26 0.26 15.50
CA ASN A 20 -3.87 0.48 15.15
C ASN A 20 -3.55 0.32 13.66
N THR A 21 -4.54 0.42 12.78
CA THR A 21 -4.34 0.33 11.32
C THR A 21 -4.30 1.71 10.70
N ILE A 22 -3.36 1.93 9.78
CA ILE A 22 -3.23 3.16 9.00
C ILE A 22 -2.93 2.84 7.53
N PHE A 23 -3.46 3.67 6.63
CA PHE A 23 -3.33 3.54 5.19
C PHE A 23 -2.43 4.66 4.67
N VAL A 24 -1.38 4.32 3.94
CA VAL A 24 -0.35 5.27 3.48
C VAL A 24 -0.18 5.14 1.98
N GLY A 25 -0.13 6.24 1.26
CA GLY A 25 0.21 6.19 -0.16
C GLY A 25 -0.31 7.36 -0.97
N GLN A 26 -0.07 7.26 -2.26
CA GLN A 26 -0.55 8.22 -3.24
C GLN A 26 -2.00 7.94 -3.61
N GLN A 27 -2.82 8.98 -3.66
CA GLN A 27 -4.26 8.90 -3.98
C GLN A 27 -5.02 7.95 -3.04
N THR A 28 -4.64 7.88 -1.78
CA THR A 28 -5.37 7.17 -0.75
C THR A 28 -6.56 7.97 -0.26
N ALA A 29 -6.36 9.27 -0.01
CA ALA A 29 -7.41 10.17 0.46
C ALA A 29 -8.30 10.73 -0.66
N TYR A 30 -7.95 10.51 -1.91
CA TYR A 30 -8.67 11.02 -3.09
C TYR A 30 -9.08 9.88 -4.02
N ALA A 31 -10.32 9.93 -4.51
CA ALA A 31 -10.76 9.03 -5.58
C ALA A 31 -10.02 9.34 -6.88
N GLY A 32 -9.66 8.34 -7.66
CA GLY A 32 -9.02 8.56 -8.97
C GLY A 32 -8.26 7.38 -9.53
N ASN A 33 -8.00 6.36 -8.72
CA ASN A 33 -7.38 5.14 -9.21
C ASN A 33 -8.15 3.88 -8.74
N PRO A 34 -7.93 2.73 -9.38
CA PRO A 34 -8.62 1.49 -8.99
C PRO A 34 -8.38 1.06 -7.54
N MET A 35 -7.24 1.43 -6.96
CA MET A 35 -6.91 1.06 -5.58
C MET A 35 -7.71 1.90 -4.58
N SER A 36 -7.83 3.22 -4.81
CA SER A 36 -8.63 4.10 -3.95
C SER A 36 -10.09 3.70 -3.90
N THR A 37 -10.64 3.10 -4.96
CA THR A 37 -12.02 2.61 -4.96
C THR A 37 -12.28 1.46 -3.98
N THR A 38 -11.23 0.84 -3.46
CA THR A 38 -11.34 -0.25 -2.47
C THR A 38 -11.27 0.23 -1.02
N ILE A 39 -11.05 1.52 -0.79
CA ILE A 39 -10.94 2.15 0.54
C ILE A 39 -11.85 3.36 0.71
N LEU A 40 -12.87 3.52 -0.14
CA LEU A 40 -13.79 4.67 -0.09
C LEU A 40 -14.53 4.79 1.24
N ASP A 41 -14.80 3.66 1.89
CA ASP A 41 -15.51 3.60 3.16
C ASP A 41 -14.57 3.73 4.38
N VAL A 42 -13.27 3.75 4.16
CA VAL A 42 -12.28 3.94 5.24
C VAL A 42 -12.25 5.41 5.65
N SER A 43 -12.28 5.65 6.95
CA SER A 43 -12.22 7.00 7.49
C SER A 43 -10.91 7.71 7.14
N LYS A 44 -10.98 8.99 6.78
CA LYS A 44 -9.83 9.78 6.31
C LYS A 44 -8.78 10.04 7.39
N ASP A 45 -9.16 10.02 8.65
CA ASP A 45 -8.23 10.11 9.78
C ASP A 45 -7.30 8.89 9.89
N LYS A 46 -7.62 7.81 9.19
CA LYS A 46 -6.76 6.63 9.03
C LYS A 46 -5.92 6.66 7.74
N MET A 47 -5.90 7.76 7.02
CA MET A 47 -5.19 7.87 5.74
C MET A 47 -4.08 8.91 5.82
N ILE A 48 -2.91 8.55 5.34
CA ILE A 48 -1.81 9.48 5.08
C ILE A 48 -1.63 9.56 3.57
N GLU A 49 -1.97 10.69 3.00
CA GLU A 49 -1.69 11.00 1.60
C GLU A 49 -0.23 11.39 1.45
N THR A 50 0.50 10.70 0.59
CA THR A 50 1.90 11.02 0.30
C THR A 50 2.04 11.67 -1.09
N PRO A 51 3.00 12.58 -1.29
CA PRO A 51 3.43 12.94 -2.63
C PRO A 51 4.06 11.72 -3.33
N VAL A 52 4.37 11.89 -4.62
CA VAL A 52 5.07 10.85 -5.42
C VAL A 52 6.51 10.73 -4.94
N PHE A 53 6.73 9.88 -3.95
CA PHE A 53 8.01 9.68 -3.27
C PHE A 53 8.05 8.26 -2.68
N GLU A 54 8.16 7.27 -3.54
CA GLU A 54 8.00 5.85 -3.20
C GLU A 54 9.00 5.37 -2.14
N GLU A 55 10.24 5.80 -2.25
CA GLU A 55 11.30 5.48 -1.27
C GLU A 55 10.95 6.04 0.12
N VAL A 56 10.53 7.29 0.19
CA VAL A 56 10.12 7.93 1.45
C VAL A 56 8.85 7.31 2.00
N GLN A 57 7.89 7.02 1.14
CA GLN A 57 6.64 6.34 1.53
C GLN A 57 6.92 4.99 2.21
N MET A 58 7.82 4.18 1.63
CA MET A 58 8.19 2.89 2.24
C MET A 58 8.94 3.09 3.56
N GLY A 59 9.88 4.03 3.62
CA GLY A 59 10.59 4.35 4.86
C GLY A 59 9.66 4.82 5.98
N MET A 60 8.69 5.67 5.67
CA MET A 60 7.62 6.06 6.60
C MET A 60 6.80 4.85 7.06
N SER A 61 6.45 3.97 6.13
CA SER A 61 5.67 2.76 6.45
C SER A 61 6.44 1.83 7.39
N VAL A 62 7.74 1.67 7.18
CA VAL A 62 8.62 0.91 8.10
C VAL A 62 8.61 1.57 9.49
N GLY A 63 8.82 2.87 9.56
CA GLY A 63 8.86 3.62 10.83
C GLY A 63 7.53 3.54 11.60
N LEU A 64 6.40 3.75 10.92
CA LEU A 64 5.07 3.60 11.52
C LEU A 64 4.82 2.17 11.99
N GLY A 65 5.22 1.17 11.20
CA GLY A 65 5.09 -0.24 11.58
C GLY A 65 5.84 -0.61 12.85
N MET A 66 6.93 0.11 13.17
CA MET A 66 7.67 -0.05 14.43
C MET A 66 6.91 0.47 15.66
N THR A 67 5.96 1.37 15.48
CA THR A 67 5.16 1.96 16.57
C THR A 67 3.92 1.14 16.91
N ASN A 68 3.93 -0.15 16.63
CA ASN A 68 2.79 -1.06 16.82
C ASN A 68 1.58 -0.75 15.91
N MET A 69 1.80 0.01 14.84
CA MET A 69 0.80 0.23 13.79
C MET A 69 0.88 -0.88 12.74
N CYS A 70 -0.27 -1.31 12.26
CA CYS A 70 -0.36 -2.11 11.04
C CYS A 70 -0.54 -1.15 9.86
N VAL A 71 0.48 -1.02 9.03
CA VAL A 71 0.52 -0.06 7.94
C VAL A 71 0.13 -0.75 6.63
N ILE A 72 -0.89 -0.26 5.95
CA ILE A 72 -1.22 -0.67 4.59
C ILE A 72 -0.68 0.41 3.65
N THR A 73 0.39 0.10 2.92
CA THR A 73 1.01 1.05 1.99
C THR A 73 0.65 0.73 0.55
N PHE A 74 0.27 1.75 -0.23
CA PHE A 74 -0.27 1.62 -1.58
C PHE A 74 0.68 2.16 -2.63
N TYR A 75 1.00 1.32 -3.60
CA TYR A 75 1.73 1.70 -4.81
C TYR A 75 0.81 1.52 -6.01
N PRO A 76 0.47 2.58 -6.74
CA PRO A 76 -0.52 2.51 -7.82
C PRO A 76 -0.15 1.52 -8.92
N ARG A 77 1.16 1.28 -9.10
CA ARG A 77 1.68 0.33 -10.09
C ARG A 77 2.90 -0.40 -9.55
N TRP A 78 3.12 -1.60 -10.05
CA TRP A 78 4.26 -2.44 -9.70
C TRP A 78 5.60 -1.74 -9.92
N ASP A 79 5.75 -1.06 -11.06
CA ASP A 79 6.97 -0.33 -11.42
C ASP A 79 7.34 0.73 -10.37
N PHE A 80 6.36 1.32 -9.73
CA PHE A 80 6.60 2.34 -8.70
C PHE A 80 7.07 1.72 -7.39
N LEU A 81 6.71 0.47 -7.09
CA LEU A 81 7.28 -0.25 -5.96
C LEU A 81 8.80 -0.46 -6.15
N ILE A 82 9.27 -0.62 -7.40
CA ILE A 82 10.70 -0.75 -7.69
C ILE A 82 11.47 0.50 -7.22
N CYS A 83 10.86 1.68 -7.28
CA CYS A 83 11.46 2.92 -6.75
C CYS A 83 11.67 2.88 -5.22
N ALA A 84 10.98 1.99 -4.51
CA ALA A 84 11.13 1.77 -3.06
C ALA A 84 11.95 0.51 -2.73
N ALA A 85 12.61 -0.10 -3.71
CA ALA A 85 13.30 -1.38 -3.55
C ALA A 85 14.36 -1.37 -2.44
N ASN A 86 15.08 -0.27 -2.27
CA ASN A 86 16.07 -0.13 -1.20
C ASN A 86 15.41 -0.26 0.19
N GLN A 87 14.34 0.47 0.44
CA GLN A 87 13.62 0.41 1.72
C GLN A 87 12.98 -0.96 1.94
N LEU A 88 12.50 -1.60 0.87
CA LEU A 88 11.90 -2.93 0.95
C LEU A 88 12.97 -3.99 1.30
N VAL A 89 14.06 -4.04 0.53
CA VAL A 89 15.04 -5.14 0.60
C VAL A 89 16.08 -4.91 1.70
N ASN A 90 16.58 -3.68 1.85
CA ASN A 90 17.67 -3.39 2.78
C ASN A 90 17.19 -2.96 4.17
N HIS A 91 15.93 -2.56 4.30
CA HIS A 91 15.36 -2.14 5.58
C HIS A 91 14.23 -3.05 6.04
N LEU A 92 13.07 -3.04 5.39
CA LEU A 92 11.89 -3.78 5.86
C LEU A 92 12.17 -5.28 6.03
N ASP A 93 12.74 -5.92 5.01
CA ASP A 93 13.07 -7.35 5.04
C ASP A 93 14.05 -7.73 6.15
N LYS A 94 15.05 -6.87 6.38
CA LYS A 94 16.12 -7.15 7.35
C LYS A 94 15.86 -6.56 8.74
N PHE A 95 14.84 -5.74 8.88
CA PHE A 95 14.62 -4.91 10.06
C PHE A 95 14.58 -5.72 11.35
N LYS A 96 13.78 -6.77 11.39
CA LYS A 96 13.69 -7.66 12.55
C LYS A 96 15.03 -8.29 12.90
N HIS A 97 15.78 -8.71 11.90
CA HIS A 97 17.08 -9.34 12.08
C HIS A 97 18.13 -8.37 12.66
N MET A 98 18.06 -7.10 12.24
CA MET A 98 19.00 -6.07 12.67
C MET A 98 18.67 -5.48 14.04
N THR A 99 17.40 -5.38 14.38
CA THR A 99 16.95 -4.61 15.55
C THR A 99 16.24 -5.44 16.62
N GLY A 100 15.78 -6.64 16.28
CA GLY A 100 14.93 -7.48 17.14
C GLY A 100 13.45 -7.06 17.13
N TYR A 101 13.07 -5.95 16.47
CA TYR A 101 11.70 -5.46 16.41
C TYR A 101 11.03 -5.85 15.10
N ASP A 102 9.73 -6.13 15.14
CA ASP A 102 8.91 -6.32 13.96
C ASP A 102 8.36 -4.97 13.47
N SER A 103 8.32 -4.81 12.15
CA SER A 103 7.59 -3.73 11.50
C SER A 103 6.44 -4.33 10.70
N HIS A 104 5.20 -3.94 11.04
CA HIS A 104 4.01 -4.55 10.47
C HIS A 104 3.53 -3.74 9.26
N VAL A 105 3.95 -4.16 8.08
CA VAL A 105 3.63 -3.49 6.80
C VAL A 105 2.97 -4.45 5.83
N ILE A 106 1.81 -4.07 5.32
CA ILE A 106 1.11 -4.73 4.20
C ILE A 106 1.30 -3.87 2.96
N ILE A 107 1.96 -4.42 1.96
CA ILE A 107 2.22 -3.70 0.70
C ILE A 107 1.15 -4.08 -0.32
N ARG A 108 0.41 -3.10 -0.81
CA ARG A 108 -0.55 -3.26 -1.89
C ARG A 108 -0.05 -2.59 -3.16
N VAL A 109 -0.03 -3.36 -4.23
CA VAL A 109 0.48 -2.93 -5.53
C VAL A 109 -0.54 -3.20 -6.61
N GLY A 110 -0.73 -2.25 -7.51
CA GLY A 110 -1.52 -2.45 -8.71
C GLY A 110 -0.67 -3.11 -9.80
N LYS A 111 -1.12 -4.26 -10.32
CA LYS A 111 -0.58 -4.83 -11.55
C LYS A 111 -1.47 -4.40 -12.72
N GLY A 112 -0.87 -3.94 -13.81
CA GLY A 112 -1.58 -3.71 -15.06
C GLY A 112 -2.02 -5.00 -15.73
N SER A 113 -3.03 -4.92 -16.59
CA SER A 113 -3.51 -6.01 -17.41
C SER A 113 -3.89 -5.50 -18.80
N ASP A 114 -4.12 -6.42 -19.75
CA ASP A 114 -4.52 -6.05 -21.11
C ASP A 114 -5.98 -5.64 -21.21
N ASP A 115 -6.82 -6.10 -20.29
CA ASP A 115 -8.26 -5.89 -20.28
C ASP A 115 -8.72 -5.46 -18.86
N PRO A 116 -9.58 -4.47 -18.69
CA PRO A 116 -10.25 -3.66 -19.71
C PRO A 116 -9.43 -2.47 -20.25
N LEU A 117 -8.26 -2.21 -19.69
CA LEU A 117 -7.42 -1.09 -20.08
C LEU A 117 -5.96 -1.49 -20.06
N ASP A 118 -5.34 -1.51 -21.24
CA ASP A 118 -3.91 -1.71 -21.38
C ASP A 118 -3.13 -0.45 -20.98
N PRO A 119 -2.35 -0.47 -19.89
CA PRO A 119 -1.57 0.68 -19.46
C PRO A 119 -0.27 0.86 -20.24
N GLY A 120 0.00 0.00 -21.23
CA GLY A 120 1.26 -0.08 -21.97
C GLY A 120 2.32 -0.94 -21.28
N VAL A 121 3.32 -1.35 -22.04
CA VAL A 121 4.40 -2.28 -21.61
C VAL A 121 5.06 -1.82 -20.31
N GLN A 122 5.26 -0.51 -20.15
CA GLN A 122 5.91 0.09 -18.99
C GLN A 122 5.18 -0.19 -17.66
N HIS A 123 3.89 -0.55 -17.68
CA HIS A 123 3.06 -0.65 -16.47
C HIS A 123 2.38 -2.01 -16.30
N LYS A 124 2.77 -3.02 -17.05
CA LYS A 124 2.18 -4.37 -16.97
C LYS A 124 2.83 -5.26 -15.90
N ALA A 125 4.07 -5.02 -15.57
CA ALA A 125 4.85 -5.88 -14.68
C ALA A 125 4.97 -7.34 -15.16
N ASP A 126 5.20 -7.51 -16.46
CA ASP A 126 5.42 -8.81 -17.11
C ASP A 126 6.91 -9.20 -17.07
#